data_2d45a979b1d79f2148534f354b97fe5f
#
_entry.id   2d45a979b1d79f2148534f354b97fe5f
#
_cell.length_a   1.000
_cell.length_b   1.000
_cell.length_c   1.000
_cell.angle_alpha   90.00
_cell.angle_beta   90.00
_cell.angle_gamma   90.00
#
_symmetry.space_group_name_H-M   'P 1'
#
loop_
_entity.id
_entity.type
_entity.pdbx_description
1 polymer ?
#
loop_
_entity_poly.entity_id
_entity_poly.type
_entity_poly.pdbx_seq_one_letter_code
_entity_poly.pdbx_strand_id
1 'polypeptide(L)'
;EPALSDDSGLACDGLSGAPGIYSARWAGPAKDFRAAMQKVEDALRAETSDDGEVDRRARFICVLSLAWPDGHVQSFEGVVRGQLVFPPRGDRGFGYDPIFVPEGETETFGEMDPDRKHAMSHRAIAFDKLKAFLSA
;
A
#
# COMPACT_ATOMS: atom_id res chain seq x y z
N GLU A 1 24.65 -16.35 -0.03
CA GLU A 1 24.15 -15.01 0.21
C GLU A 1 22.61 -15.02 0.33
N PRO A 2 22.04 -14.17 1.18
CA PRO A 2 20.59 -14.11 1.28
C PRO A 2 19.98 -13.42 0.06
N ALA A 3 18.77 -13.85 -0.31
CA ALA A 3 17.97 -13.20 -1.32
C ALA A 3 16.96 -12.27 -0.64
N LEU A 4 16.77 -11.07 -1.19
CA LEU A 4 15.82 -10.09 -0.69
C LEU A 4 14.58 -10.06 -1.58
N SER A 5 13.41 -10.15 -0.98
CA SER A 5 12.15 -9.95 -1.68
C SER A 5 11.37 -8.79 -1.07
N ASP A 6 10.54 -8.15 -1.88
CA ASP A 6 9.71 -6.99 -1.50
C ASP A 6 8.29 -7.26 -1.97
N ASP A 7 7.37 -7.42 -1.02
CA ASP A 7 5.95 -7.58 -1.29
C ASP A 7 5.21 -6.40 -0.67
N SER A 8 4.56 -5.62 -1.52
CA SER A 8 3.81 -4.44 -1.11
C SER A 8 2.39 -4.50 -1.62
N GLY A 9 1.46 -3.91 -0.90
CA GLY A 9 0.08 -3.87 -1.32
C GLY A 9 -0.79 -2.93 -0.51
N LEU A 10 -1.95 -2.64 -1.08
CA LEU A 10 -3.00 -1.86 -0.45
C LEU A 10 -4.05 -2.82 0.13
N ALA A 11 -4.38 -2.66 1.40
CA ALA A 11 -5.43 -3.44 2.05
C ALA A 11 -6.56 -2.51 2.47
N CYS A 12 -7.78 -2.78 1.99
CA CYS A 12 -8.95 -1.94 2.27
C CYS A 12 -9.83 -2.65 3.31
N ASP A 13 -10.12 -1.96 4.42
CA ASP A 13 -10.94 -2.54 5.49
C ASP A 13 -12.34 -2.91 4.98
N GLY A 14 -12.94 -2.07 4.13
CA GLY A 14 -14.25 -2.33 3.55
C GLY A 14 -14.29 -3.52 2.58
N LEU A 15 -13.13 -4.05 2.19
CA LEU A 15 -13.00 -5.20 1.30
C LEU A 15 -12.33 -6.38 1.98
N SER A 16 -12.35 -6.41 3.31
CA SER A 16 -11.73 -7.48 4.11
C SER A 16 -10.24 -7.66 3.79
N GLY A 17 -9.55 -6.56 3.48
CA GLY A 17 -8.13 -6.55 3.19
C GLY A 17 -7.76 -6.63 1.72
N ALA A 18 -8.73 -6.79 0.81
CA ALA A 18 -8.42 -6.78 -0.62
C ALA A 18 -8.07 -5.35 -1.08
N PRO A 19 -7.30 -5.17 -2.15
CA PRO A 19 -6.66 -6.19 -2.98
C PRO A 19 -5.45 -6.89 -2.36
N GLY A 20 -4.82 -6.33 -1.31
CA GLY A 20 -3.74 -6.98 -0.57
C GLY A 20 -2.60 -7.43 -1.47
N ILE A 21 -2.26 -8.72 -1.43
CA ILE A 21 -1.18 -9.28 -2.24
C ILE A 21 -1.48 -9.24 -3.74
N TYR A 22 -2.74 -9.01 -4.12
CA TYR A 22 -3.15 -8.93 -5.53
C TYR A 22 -3.21 -7.49 -6.05
N SER A 23 -2.67 -6.51 -5.29
CA SER A 23 -2.74 -5.09 -5.65
C SER A 23 -2.24 -4.81 -7.07
N ALA A 24 -1.10 -5.37 -7.44
CA ALA A 24 -0.56 -5.17 -8.79
C ALA A 24 -1.39 -5.91 -9.84
N ARG A 25 -1.96 -7.07 -9.48
CA ARG A 25 -2.77 -7.87 -10.38
C ARG A 25 -4.05 -7.15 -10.80
N TRP A 26 -4.62 -6.34 -9.90
CA TRP A 26 -5.81 -5.55 -10.21
C TRP A 26 -5.57 -4.52 -11.32
N ALA A 27 -4.31 -4.09 -11.50
CA ALA A 27 -3.93 -3.19 -12.60
C ALA A 27 -3.78 -3.89 -13.95
N GLY A 28 -3.73 -5.24 -13.94
CA GLY A 28 -3.60 -6.04 -15.13
C GLY A 28 -2.19 -6.04 -15.73
N PRO A 29 -2.00 -6.74 -16.86
CA PRO A 29 -0.68 -6.83 -17.50
C PRO A 29 -0.12 -5.49 -17.96
N ALA A 30 -0.99 -4.53 -18.29
CA ALA A 30 -0.60 -3.19 -18.72
C ALA A 30 -0.22 -2.29 -17.54
N LYS A 31 -0.36 -2.75 -16.30
CA LYS A 31 -0.11 -1.98 -15.07
C LYS A 31 -0.90 -0.67 -15.04
N ASP A 32 -2.19 -0.74 -15.41
CA ASP A 32 -3.08 0.41 -15.42
C ASP A 32 -3.66 0.63 -14.03
N PHE A 33 -2.96 1.41 -13.21
CA PHE A 33 -3.39 1.68 -11.85
C PHE A 33 -4.60 2.62 -11.76
N ARG A 34 -4.87 3.41 -12.79
CA ARG A 34 -6.12 4.17 -12.84
C ARG A 34 -7.32 3.22 -12.88
N ALA A 35 -7.24 2.18 -13.70
CA ALA A 35 -8.26 1.14 -13.74
C ALA A 35 -8.34 0.39 -12.42
N ALA A 36 -7.20 0.12 -11.78
CA ALA A 36 -7.15 -0.56 -10.49
C ALA A 36 -7.80 0.29 -9.39
N MET A 37 -7.53 1.60 -9.37
CA MET A 37 -8.15 2.51 -8.41
C MET A 37 -9.68 2.56 -8.60
N GLN A 38 -10.15 2.55 -9.85
CA GLN A 38 -11.57 2.50 -10.14
C GLN A 38 -12.20 1.20 -9.66
N LYS A 39 -11.51 0.08 -9.82
CA LYS A 39 -11.98 -1.22 -9.31
C LYS A 39 -12.13 -1.21 -7.80
N VAL A 40 -11.18 -0.58 -7.08
CA VAL A 40 -11.27 -0.43 -5.63
C VAL A 40 -12.52 0.36 -5.25
N GLU A 41 -12.74 1.50 -5.90
CA GLU A 41 -13.91 2.34 -5.61
C GLU A 41 -15.20 1.60 -5.91
N ASP A 42 -15.30 0.93 -7.04
CA ASP A 42 -16.48 0.17 -7.44
C ASP A 42 -16.76 -0.97 -6.44
N ALA A 43 -15.71 -1.68 -6.01
CA ALA A 43 -15.85 -2.77 -5.06
C ALA A 43 -16.31 -2.25 -3.68
N LEU A 44 -15.76 -1.12 -3.22
CA LEU A 44 -16.17 -0.52 -1.95
C LEU A 44 -17.63 -0.11 -1.98
N ARG A 45 -18.08 0.48 -3.09
CA ARG A 45 -19.49 0.88 -3.26
C ARG A 45 -20.41 -0.33 -3.31
N ALA A 46 -19.95 -1.42 -3.92
CA ALA A 46 -20.74 -2.66 -4.01
C ALA A 46 -20.94 -3.31 -2.64
N GLU A 47 -19.98 -3.15 -1.72
CA GLU A 47 -20.07 -3.68 -0.36
C GLU A 47 -20.80 -2.76 0.61
N THR A 48 -21.20 -1.56 0.16
CA THR A 48 -21.86 -0.58 1.00
C THR A 48 -23.37 -0.68 0.81
N SER A 49 -24.14 -0.65 1.91
CA SER A 49 -25.60 -0.63 1.83
C SER A 49 -26.07 0.71 1.27
N ASP A 50 -27.28 0.74 0.67
CA ASP A 50 -27.82 1.89 -0.03
C ASP A 50 -27.81 3.19 0.79
N ASP A 51 -28.00 3.09 2.10
CA ASP A 51 -28.03 4.24 3.01
C ASP A 51 -26.79 4.32 3.90
N GLY A 52 -25.77 3.48 3.64
CA GLY A 52 -24.52 3.46 4.39
C GLY A 52 -23.44 4.31 3.74
N GLU A 53 -22.45 4.67 4.55
CA GLU A 53 -21.25 5.34 4.05
C GLU A 53 -20.23 4.30 3.62
N VAL A 54 -19.45 4.64 2.60
CA VAL A 54 -18.34 3.80 2.14
C VAL A 54 -17.26 3.74 3.22
N ASP A 55 -16.83 2.54 3.58
CA ASP A 55 -15.72 2.37 4.52
C ASP A 55 -14.42 2.66 3.78
N ARG A 56 -13.81 3.80 4.07
CA ARG A 56 -12.63 4.27 3.36
C ARG A 56 -11.33 4.02 4.12
N ARG A 57 -11.39 3.29 5.22
CA ARG A 57 -10.17 2.93 5.97
C ARG A 57 -9.33 1.96 5.16
N ALA A 58 -8.04 2.21 5.13
CA ALA A 58 -7.10 1.39 4.35
C ALA A 58 -5.72 1.46 4.98
N ARG A 59 -4.84 0.58 4.51
CA ARG A 59 -3.45 0.61 4.89
C ARG A 59 -2.58 0.13 3.73
N PHE A 60 -1.41 0.73 3.61
CA PHE A 60 -0.35 0.18 2.78
C PHE A 60 0.53 -0.72 3.64
N ILE A 61 0.92 -1.85 3.09
CA ILE A 61 1.76 -2.84 3.76
C ILE A 61 2.95 -3.13 2.86
N CYS A 62 4.15 -3.15 3.45
CA CYS A 62 5.35 -3.63 2.78
C CYS A 62 5.98 -4.71 3.64
N VAL A 63 6.28 -5.85 3.06
CA VAL A 63 7.01 -6.93 3.73
C VAL A 63 8.30 -7.15 2.97
N LEU A 64 9.43 -6.88 3.63
CA LEU A 64 10.76 -7.17 3.11
C LEU A 64 11.22 -8.48 3.74
N SER A 65 11.64 -9.44 2.94
CA SER A 65 12.05 -10.75 3.42
C SER A 65 13.45 -11.09 2.95
N LEU A 66 14.29 -11.55 3.89
CA LEU A 66 15.61 -12.12 3.60
C LEU A 66 15.50 -13.64 3.71
N ALA A 67 15.91 -14.32 2.65
CA ALA A 67 15.94 -15.79 2.63
C ALA A 67 17.37 -16.26 2.41
N TRP A 68 17.84 -17.16 3.28
CA TRP A 68 19.17 -17.75 3.18
C TRP A 68 19.10 -19.11 2.50
N PRO A 69 20.21 -19.56 1.87
CA PRO A 69 20.23 -20.86 1.18
C PRO A 69 19.86 -22.06 2.03
N ASP A 70 20.02 -21.97 3.37
CA ASP A 70 19.68 -23.04 4.29
C ASP A 70 18.18 -23.11 4.64
N GLY A 71 17.38 -22.22 4.06
CA GLY A 71 15.94 -22.18 4.30
C GLY A 71 15.49 -21.20 5.38
N HIS A 72 16.43 -20.55 6.08
CA HIS A 72 16.08 -19.53 7.07
C HIS A 72 15.51 -18.30 6.39
N VAL A 73 14.42 -17.74 6.92
CA VAL A 73 13.75 -16.54 6.40
C VAL A 73 13.52 -15.57 7.54
N GLN A 74 13.82 -14.30 7.30
CA GLN A 74 13.54 -13.22 8.24
C GLN A 74 12.76 -12.14 7.50
N SER A 75 11.62 -11.73 8.06
CA SER A 75 10.74 -10.75 7.42
C SER A 75 10.58 -9.49 8.28
N PHE A 76 10.39 -8.35 7.60
CA PHE A 76 10.25 -7.04 8.21
C PHE A 76 9.04 -6.34 7.60
N GLU A 77 8.06 -5.98 8.42
CA GLU A 77 6.82 -5.37 7.95
C GLU A 77 6.76 -3.89 8.28
N GLY A 78 6.34 -3.09 7.28
CA GLY A 78 5.98 -1.70 7.48
C GLY A 78 4.54 -1.48 7.10
N VAL A 79 3.79 -0.75 7.93
CA VAL A 79 2.37 -0.48 7.71
C VAL A 79 2.13 1.01 7.87
N VAL A 80 1.42 1.60 6.91
CA VAL A 80 0.94 2.98 7.01
C VAL A 80 -0.59 2.94 6.89
N ARG A 81 -1.27 3.40 7.93
CA ARG A 81 -2.73 3.48 7.95
C ARG A 81 -3.19 4.81 7.35
N GLY A 82 -4.37 4.82 6.78
CA GLY A 82 -4.94 6.02 6.22
C GLY A 82 -6.35 5.80 5.72
N GLN A 83 -6.77 6.69 4.82
CA GLN A 83 -8.10 6.64 4.22
C GLN A 83 -8.01 6.79 2.71
N LEU A 84 -8.96 6.19 2.03
CA LEU A 84 -9.09 6.32 0.59
C LEU A 84 -9.94 7.52 0.23
N VAL A 85 -9.56 8.21 -0.82
CA VAL A 85 -10.33 9.31 -1.41
C VAL A 85 -10.57 9.01 -2.87
N PHE A 86 -11.64 9.57 -3.42
CA PHE A 86 -11.95 9.40 -4.83
C PHE A 86 -12.72 10.63 -5.30
N PRO A 87 -12.43 11.22 -6.47
CA PRO A 87 -11.48 10.76 -7.50
C PRO A 87 -10.00 10.89 -7.09
N PRO A 88 -9.10 10.23 -7.84
CA PRO A 88 -7.67 10.30 -7.52
C PRO A 88 -7.14 11.73 -7.56
N ARG A 89 -6.21 12.05 -6.66
CA ARG A 89 -5.58 13.37 -6.58
C ARG A 89 -4.06 13.24 -6.67
N GLY A 90 -3.46 14.00 -7.57
CA GLY A 90 -2.02 14.03 -7.77
C GLY A 90 -1.56 13.04 -8.82
N ASP A 91 -0.32 13.23 -9.28
CA ASP A 91 0.29 12.40 -10.31
C ASP A 91 1.69 11.94 -9.92
N ARG A 92 2.06 12.14 -8.66
CA ARG A 92 3.34 11.69 -8.12
C ARG A 92 3.20 10.28 -7.57
N GLY A 93 4.35 9.65 -7.31
CA GLY A 93 4.36 8.29 -6.78
C GLY A 93 3.96 7.26 -7.82
N PHE A 94 3.40 6.16 -7.37
CA PHE A 94 2.99 5.07 -8.26
C PHE A 94 1.85 4.28 -7.61
N GLY A 95 1.24 3.40 -8.41
CA GLY A 95 0.19 2.49 -7.92
C GLY A 95 -1.03 3.24 -7.42
N TYR A 96 -1.45 2.94 -6.21
CA TYR A 96 -2.65 3.50 -5.59
C TYR A 96 -2.39 4.81 -4.85
N ASP A 97 -1.20 5.39 -4.96
CA ASP A 97 -0.83 6.61 -4.23
C ASP A 97 -1.85 7.75 -4.39
N PRO A 98 -2.42 7.99 -5.59
CA PRO A 98 -3.36 9.10 -5.77
C PRO A 98 -4.69 8.98 -5.01
N ILE A 99 -5.02 7.83 -4.45
CA ILE A 99 -6.25 7.67 -3.67
C ILE A 99 -6.00 7.43 -2.18
N PHE A 100 -4.76 7.47 -1.72
CA PHE A 100 -4.43 7.16 -0.32
C PHE A 100 -3.96 8.40 0.42
N VAL A 101 -4.70 8.79 1.48
CA VAL A 101 -4.32 9.86 2.39
C VAL A 101 -3.84 9.22 3.68
N PRO A 102 -2.54 9.31 4.01
CA PRO A 102 -2.06 8.73 5.26
C PRO A 102 -2.65 9.44 6.48
N GLU A 103 -2.79 8.70 7.57
CA GLU A 103 -3.39 9.20 8.80
C GLU A 103 -2.65 10.45 9.29
N GLY A 104 -3.42 11.48 9.64
CA GLY A 104 -2.86 12.76 10.08
C GLY A 104 -2.52 13.73 8.97
N GLU A 105 -2.67 13.35 7.71
CA GLU A 105 -2.37 14.18 6.54
C GLU A 105 -3.64 14.60 5.82
N THR A 106 -3.53 15.61 4.95
CA THR A 106 -4.61 16.05 4.08
C THR A 106 -4.33 15.79 2.61
N GLU A 107 -3.06 15.49 2.28
CA GLU A 107 -2.63 15.19 0.92
C GLU A 107 -2.57 13.69 0.70
N THR A 108 -2.86 13.26 -0.55
CA THR A 108 -2.59 11.88 -0.94
C THR A 108 -1.09 11.68 -1.16
N PHE A 109 -0.66 10.41 -1.18
CA PHE A 109 0.72 10.11 -1.59
C PHE A 109 0.99 10.54 -3.03
N GLY A 110 -0.04 10.66 -3.87
CA GLY A 110 0.10 11.16 -5.24
C GLY A 110 0.29 12.67 -5.33
N GLU A 111 -0.11 13.42 -4.28
CA GLU A 111 0.09 14.87 -4.20
C GLU A 111 1.36 15.25 -3.45
N MET A 112 1.82 14.36 -2.57
CA MET A 112 2.86 14.65 -1.60
C MET A 112 4.24 14.75 -2.23
N ASP A 113 5.08 15.64 -1.69
CA ASP A 113 6.49 15.70 -2.05
C ASP A 113 7.13 14.33 -1.87
N PRO A 114 7.89 13.82 -2.87
CA PRO A 114 8.48 12.48 -2.78
C PRO A 114 9.36 12.25 -1.56
N ASP A 115 10.12 13.26 -1.11
CA ASP A 115 10.97 13.11 0.07
C ASP A 115 10.13 12.95 1.33
N ARG A 116 9.03 13.70 1.43
CA ARG A 116 8.12 13.62 2.56
C ARG A 116 7.40 12.27 2.59
N LYS A 117 6.93 11.79 1.44
CA LYS A 117 6.33 10.46 1.32
C LYS A 117 7.32 9.39 1.75
N HIS A 118 8.56 9.48 1.24
CA HIS A 118 9.59 8.49 1.53
C HIS A 118 9.88 8.39 3.03
N ALA A 119 9.84 9.53 3.74
CA ALA A 119 10.10 9.56 5.17
C ALA A 119 9.03 8.82 6.00
N MET A 120 7.80 8.67 5.48
CA MET A 120 6.70 8.07 6.22
C MET A 120 6.12 6.81 5.57
N SER A 121 6.63 6.37 4.43
CA SER A 121 6.02 5.28 3.67
C SER A 121 6.17 3.93 4.38
N HIS A 122 5.30 2.99 4.00
CA HIS A 122 5.33 1.61 4.49
C HIS A 122 6.66 0.93 4.15
N ARG A 123 7.21 1.21 2.96
CA ARG A 123 8.51 0.67 2.54
C ARG A 123 9.65 1.21 3.41
N ALA A 124 9.63 2.51 3.73
CA ALA A 124 10.64 3.12 4.59
C ALA A 124 10.62 2.49 5.99
N ILE A 125 9.43 2.24 6.55
CA ILE A 125 9.27 1.60 7.85
C ILE A 125 9.87 0.20 7.83
N ALA A 126 9.52 -0.62 6.82
CA ALA A 126 10.04 -1.97 6.68
C ALA A 126 11.56 -1.97 6.49
N PHE A 127 12.07 -1.04 5.69
CA PHE A 127 13.49 -0.91 5.41
C PHE A 127 14.29 -0.51 6.64
N ASP A 128 13.74 0.38 7.49
CA ASP A 128 14.39 0.76 8.74
C ASP A 128 14.52 -0.44 9.68
N LYS A 129 13.51 -1.30 9.74
CA LYS A 129 13.57 -2.54 10.52
C LYS A 129 14.65 -3.49 9.99
N LEU A 130 14.74 -3.62 8.68
CA LEU A 130 15.77 -4.44 8.03
C LEU A 130 17.16 -3.91 8.35
N LYS A 131 17.37 -2.59 8.25
CA LYS A 131 18.66 -1.98 8.57
C LYS A 131 19.05 -2.22 10.02
N ALA A 132 18.10 -2.09 10.95
CA ALA A 132 18.35 -2.35 12.36
C ALA A 132 18.78 -3.79 12.60
N PHE A 133 18.15 -4.74 11.92
CA PHE A 133 18.52 -6.17 12.01
C PHE A 133 19.94 -6.41 11.51
N LEU A 134 20.29 -5.81 10.36
CA LEU A 134 21.62 -6.00 9.76
C LEU A 134 22.73 -5.32 10.57
N SER A 135 22.39 -4.31 11.38
CA SER A 135 23.36 -3.58 12.20
C SER A 135 23.54 -4.18 13.61
N ALA A 136 22.69 -5.11 13.96
CA ALA A 136 22.70 -5.73 15.30
C ALA A 136 23.86 -6.72 15.47
#